data_1e5d67afd2f31010b4e554959c60c501
#
_entry.id   1e5d67afd2f31010b4e554959c60c501
#
_cell.length_a   1.000
_cell.length_b   1.000
_cell.length_c   1.000
_cell.angle_alpha   90.00
_cell.angle_beta   90.00
_cell.angle_gamma   90.00
#
_symmetry.space_group_name_H-M   'P 1'
#
loop_
_entity.id
_entity.type
_entity.pdbx_description
1 polymer ?
#
loop_
_entity_poly.entity_id
_entity_poly.type
_entity_poly.pdbx_seq_one_letter_code
_entity_poly.pdbx_strand_id
1 'polypeptide(L)'
;LELMQAKESDFPDGRSIWQLGTPYWGEGPYVGMKSKFELLVLPTASDQVGFLGQQFGLSIRRTQRWHDLVRGSLIVVTNVSENELFEDQKIYGHVVFNTAINLLDGFKHYSYDTPCWLREGLGHFMEREINPRFNTFDASEGSVGVRVNKENWDDEVKQLIAAGKAPRVAELTGLKAYAEFEMRHHYACWSMTKFMIATNPQGYACMTAMLHGRKREDGTPDSENLLDVQRAAFTQCFGMSYPQFDEAWRAWAIAQ
;
A
#
# COMPACT_ATOMS: atom_id res chain seq x y z
N LEU A 1 0.98 7.76 11.52
CA LEU A 1 2.03 7.32 12.46
C LEU A 1 1.46 6.42 13.54
N GLU A 2 0.31 6.77 14.14
CA GLU A 2 -0.33 5.93 15.17
C GLU A 2 -0.64 4.52 14.70
N LEU A 3 -1.13 4.36 13.46
CA LEU A 3 -1.40 3.04 12.86
C LEU A 3 -0.15 2.16 12.74
N MET A 4 1.02 2.77 12.61
CA MET A 4 2.30 2.06 12.51
C MET A 4 3.04 2.02 13.84
N GLN A 5 2.45 2.57 14.90
CA GLN A 5 3.08 2.73 16.22
C GLN A 5 4.47 3.40 16.16
N ALA A 6 4.68 4.26 15.17
CA ALA A 6 5.92 5.01 15.06
C ALA A 6 6.03 6.02 16.22
N LYS A 7 7.17 6.00 16.89
CA LYS A 7 7.51 6.92 17.99
C LYS A 7 8.53 7.94 17.53
N GLU A 8 8.60 9.07 18.17
CA GLU A 8 9.61 10.09 17.90
C GLU A 8 11.03 9.51 18.02
N SER A 9 11.24 8.61 18.97
CA SER A 9 12.50 7.89 19.17
C SER A 9 12.89 6.97 17.99
N ASP A 10 11.96 6.64 17.11
CA ASP A 10 12.23 5.80 15.94
C ASP A 10 12.87 6.60 14.79
N PHE A 11 12.90 7.94 14.92
CA PHE A 11 13.48 8.83 13.94
C PHE A 11 14.94 9.12 14.31
N PRO A 12 15.89 8.97 13.39
CA PRO A 12 17.27 9.38 13.65
C PRO A 12 17.30 10.88 13.89
N ASP A 13 17.79 11.36 15.03
CA ASP A 13 17.91 12.74 15.57
C ASP A 13 17.85 13.88 14.54
N GLY A 14 16.75 14.00 13.81
CA GLY A 14 16.55 14.96 12.73
C GLY A 14 17.50 14.80 11.55
N ARG A 15 18.28 13.72 11.46
CA ARG A 15 19.13 13.37 10.32
C ARG A 15 18.43 12.35 9.44
N SER A 16 18.47 12.56 8.13
CA SER A 16 18.04 11.54 7.20
C SER A 16 19.01 10.34 7.24
N ILE A 17 18.54 9.17 6.86
CA ILE A 17 19.37 7.96 6.70
C ILE A 17 20.62 8.24 5.85
N TRP A 18 20.52 9.12 4.86
CA TRP A 18 21.61 9.55 3.99
C TRP A 18 22.70 10.34 4.72
N GLN A 19 22.30 11.20 5.65
CA GLN A 19 23.23 12.01 6.42
C GLN A 19 24.02 11.20 7.44
N LEU A 20 23.56 9.99 7.76
CA LEU A 20 24.26 9.04 8.61
C LEU A 20 25.29 8.20 7.83
N GLY A 21 25.37 8.36 6.50
CA GLY A 21 26.20 7.50 5.65
C GLY A 21 25.73 6.05 5.58
N THR A 22 24.53 5.77 6.07
CA THR A 22 23.92 4.43 6.01
C THR A 22 23.16 4.28 4.71
N PRO A 23 23.13 3.09 4.12
CA PRO A 23 22.25 2.78 2.99
C PRO A 23 20.79 3.10 3.32
N TYR A 24 19.98 3.37 2.29
CA TYR A 24 18.57 3.73 2.45
C TYR A 24 17.71 2.66 3.16
N TRP A 25 18.19 1.45 3.27
CA TRP A 25 17.62 0.37 4.07
C TRP A 25 18.12 0.34 5.52
N GLY A 26 18.68 1.45 6.00
CA GLY A 26 19.06 1.62 7.40
C GLY A 26 17.88 1.47 8.36
N GLU A 27 18.15 1.50 9.65
CA GLU A 27 17.10 1.37 10.67
C GLU A 27 16.27 2.65 10.80
N GLY A 28 15.02 2.48 11.15
CA GLY A 28 14.07 3.56 11.38
C GLY A 28 13.10 3.77 10.21
N PRO A 29 11.97 4.39 10.48
CA PRO A 29 10.97 4.69 9.47
C PRO A 29 11.44 5.85 8.57
N TYR A 30 11.15 5.76 7.29
CA TYR A 30 11.39 6.84 6.32
C TYR A 30 10.65 8.13 6.65
N VAL A 31 9.58 8.05 7.39
CA VAL A 31 8.75 9.19 7.82
C VAL A 31 9.56 10.28 8.54
N GLY A 32 10.74 9.93 9.09
CA GLY A 32 11.70 10.87 9.70
C GLY A 32 12.65 11.59 8.73
N MET A 33 12.51 11.42 7.43
CA MET A 33 13.35 12.10 6.45
C MET A 33 13.14 13.61 6.50
N LYS A 34 14.24 14.37 6.34
CA LYS A 34 14.19 15.83 6.29
C LYS A 34 13.57 16.36 5.01
N SER A 35 13.74 15.65 3.91
CA SER A 35 13.17 16.01 2.63
C SER A 35 11.66 15.75 2.65
N LYS A 36 10.90 16.69 2.09
CA LYS A 36 9.46 16.50 1.90
C LYS A 36 9.20 15.42 0.85
N PHE A 37 8.09 14.74 1.01
CA PHE A 37 7.58 13.88 -0.05
C PHE A 37 7.18 14.74 -1.25
N GLU A 38 7.54 14.28 -2.45
CA GLU A 38 7.25 14.97 -3.69
C GLU A 38 6.05 14.31 -4.38
N LEU A 39 5.04 15.10 -4.66
CA LEU A 39 3.86 14.70 -5.43
C LEU A 39 3.80 15.55 -6.69
N LEU A 40 4.01 14.91 -7.83
CA LEU A 40 3.94 15.56 -9.13
C LEU A 40 2.72 15.06 -9.89
N VAL A 41 1.79 15.97 -10.13
CA VAL A 41 0.60 15.72 -10.96
C VAL A 41 0.75 16.50 -12.25
N LEU A 42 0.96 15.80 -13.34
CA LEU A 42 1.22 16.38 -14.65
C LEU A 42 -0.05 16.37 -15.52
N PRO A 43 -0.21 17.33 -16.45
CA PRO A 43 -1.42 17.40 -17.26
C PRO A 43 -1.64 16.17 -18.13
N THR A 44 -0.60 15.71 -18.81
CA THR A 44 -0.68 14.63 -19.79
C THR A 44 0.36 13.52 -19.56
N ALA A 45 0.08 12.35 -20.12
CA ALA A 45 1.05 11.26 -20.15
C ALA A 45 2.32 11.61 -20.90
N SER A 46 2.24 12.49 -21.92
CA SER A 46 3.41 12.99 -22.63
C SER A 46 4.31 13.86 -21.74
N ASP A 47 3.70 14.73 -20.93
CA ASP A 47 4.43 15.56 -19.98
C ASP A 47 5.14 14.69 -18.94
N GLN A 48 4.46 13.63 -18.46
CA GLN A 48 5.05 12.69 -17.53
C GLN A 48 6.25 11.94 -18.14
N VAL A 49 6.10 11.42 -19.36
CA VAL A 49 7.21 10.76 -20.07
C VAL A 49 8.37 11.72 -20.29
N GLY A 50 8.08 12.96 -20.70
CA GLY A 50 9.10 14.00 -20.86
C GLY A 50 9.85 14.30 -19.57
N PHE A 51 9.12 14.51 -18.48
CA PHE A 51 9.69 14.75 -17.14
C PHE A 51 10.53 13.56 -16.66
N LEU A 52 9.98 12.37 -16.70
CA LEU A 52 10.66 11.15 -16.24
C LEU A 52 11.89 10.85 -17.10
N GLY A 53 11.81 11.09 -18.42
CA GLY A 53 12.93 10.93 -19.34
C GLY A 53 14.08 11.87 -19.03
N GLN A 54 13.79 13.15 -18.78
CA GLN A 54 14.80 14.17 -18.48
C GLN A 54 15.45 13.99 -17.10
N GLN A 55 14.64 13.65 -16.09
CA GLN A 55 15.11 13.57 -14.70
C GLN A 55 15.70 12.21 -14.33
N PHE A 56 15.19 11.12 -14.90
CA PHE A 56 15.48 9.76 -14.45
C PHE A 56 15.82 8.78 -15.58
N GLY A 57 15.76 9.20 -16.86
CA GLY A 57 15.97 8.31 -18.00
C GLY A 57 14.85 7.26 -18.19
N LEU A 58 13.66 7.51 -17.63
CA LEU A 58 12.53 6.58 -17.66
C LEU A 58 11.47 7.01 -18.67
N SER A 59 10.85 6.03 -19.36
CA SER A 59 9.74 6.26 -20.29
C SER A 59 8.49 5.53 -19.82
N ILE A 60 7.82 6.09 -18.81
CA ILE A 60 6.67 5.46 -18.15
C ILE A 60 5.50 6.44 -18.13
N ARG A 61 4.31 5.96 -18.55
CA ARG A 61 3.08 6.76 -18.66
C ARG A 61 2.17 6.67 -17.44
N ARG A 62 2.20 5.55 -16.72
CA ARG A 62 1.36 5.30 -15.54
C ARG A 62 2.00 5.85 -14.27
N THR A 63 1.20 6.02 -13.24
CA THR A 63 1.64 6.45 -11.92
C THR A 63 2.84 5.65 -11.43
N GLN A 64 3.83 6.36 -10.92
CA GLN A 64 5.05 5.79 -10.35
C GLN A 64 5.23 6.25 -8.92
N ARG A 65 5.67 5.34 -8.08
CA ARG A 65 6.04 5.56 -6.69
C ARG A 65 7.41 4.95 -6.45
N TRP A 66 8.33 5.73 -5.90
CA TRP A 66 9.64 5.20 -5.53
C TRP A 66 10.36 6.11 -4.53
N HIS A 67 11.46 5.61 -4.00
CA HIS A 67 12.42 6.39 -3.26
C HIS A 67 13.51 6.91 -4.20
N ASP A 68 13.58 8.21 -4.35
CA ASP A 68 14.68 8.85 -5.07
C ASP A 68 15.89 8.96 -4.15
N LEU A 69 16.88 8.13 -4.41
CA LEU A 69 18.09 8.05 -3.60
C LEU A 69 18.95 9.33 -3.67
N VAL A 70 18.92 10.03 -4.81
CA VAL A 70 19.72 11.26 -5.02
C VAL A 70 19.10 12.41 -4.25
N ARG A 71 17.80 12.55 -4.29
CA ARG A 71 17.05 13.60 -3.59
C ARG A 71 16.77 13.27 -2.12
N GLY A 72 16.89 12.00 -1.74
CA GLY A 72 16.52 11.51 -0.40
C GLY A 72 15.04 11.71 -0.11
N SER A 73 14.17 11.52 -1.09
CA SER A 73 12.75 11.81 -1.03
C SER A 73 11.90 10.65 -1.55
N LEU A 74 10.73 10.46 -0.96
CA LEU A 74 9.70 9.60 -1.53
C LEU A 74 8.95 10.41 -2.59
N ILE A 75 8.82 9.83 -3.79
CA ILE A 75 8.25 10.51 -4.95
C ILE A 75 7.04 9.74 -5.47
N VAL A 76 5.99 10.48 -5.80
CA VAL A 76 4.87 10.02 -6.61
C VAL A 76 4.79 10.90 -7.84
N VAL A 77 4.77 10.31 -9.02
CA VAL A 77 4.54 11.01 -10.29
C VAL A 77 3.34 10.39 -10.97
N THR A 78 2.37 11.21 -11.31
CA THR A 78 1.15 10.80 -12.00
C THR A 78 0.75 11.83 -13.04
N ASN A 79 -0.19 11.48 -13.91
CA ASN A 79 -0.77 12.44 -14.85
C ASN A 79 -2.30 12.35 -14.88
N VAL A 80 -2.92 13.47 -15.24
CA VAL A 80 -4.37 13.61 -15.28
C VAL A 80 -4.99 12.76 -16.38
N SER A 81 -4.39 12.73 -17.57
CA SER A 81 -5.03 12.17 -18.76
C SER A 81 -5.18 10.65 -18.73
N GLU A 82 -4.13 9.90 -18.31
CA GLU A 82 -4.16 8.42 -18.27
C GLU A 82 -5.03 7.90 -17.11
N ASN A 83 -5.11 8.65 -16.01
CA ASN A 83 -5.85 8.25 -14.81
C ASN A 83 -7.23 8.89 -14.74
N GLU A 84 -7.65 9.62 -15.79
CA GLU A 84 -8.95 10.31 -15.85
C GLU A 84 -9.22 11.24 -14.64
N LEU A 85 -8.17 11.89 -14.15
CA LEU A 85 -8.19 12.76 -12.97
C LEU A 85 -8.64 14.18 -13.33
N PHE A 86 -9.77 14.32 -14.05
CA PHE A 86 -10.27 15.61 -14.53
C PHE A 86 -11.04 16.44 -13.49
N GLU A 87 -11.22 15.88 -12.30
CA GLU A 87 -11.91 16.54 -11.19
C GLU A 87 -10.98 16.59 -9.97
N ASP A 88 -10.99 17.69 -9.22
CA ASP A 88 -10.17 17.87 -8.02
C ASP A 88 -10.34 16.75 -7.00
N GLN A 89 -11.57 16.26 -6.84
CA GLN A 89 -11.85 15.14 -5.95
C GLN A 89 -11.15 13.85 -6.39
N LYS A 90 -11.09 13.58 -7.71
CA LYS A 90 -10.38 12.42 -8.24
C LYS A 90 -8.86 12.54 -8.05
N ILE A 91 -8.31 13.74 -8.30
CA ILE A 91 -6.90 14.02 -7.99
C ILE A 91 -6.62 13.77 -6.52
N TYR A 92 -7.50 14.28 -5.64
CA TYR A 92 -7.31 14.14 -4.20
C TYR A 92 -7.34 12.67 -3.75
N GLY A 93 -8.33 11.90 -4.18
CA GLY A 93 -8.38 10.46 -3.88
C GLY A 93 -7.15 9.71 -4.36
N HIS A 94 -6.74 9.96 -5.62
CA HIS A 94 -5.55 9.36 -6.21
C HIS A 94 -4.27 9.71 -5.43
N VAL A 95 -4.12 10.96 -5.01
CA VAL A 95 -2.99 11.41 -4.19
C VAL A 95 -2.99 10.72 -2.83
N VAL A 96 -4.13 10.65 -2.16
CA VAL A 96 -4.24 9.96 -0.85
C VAL A 96 -3.87 8.49 -0.98
N PHE A 97 -4.45 7.78 -1.95
CA PHE A 97 -4.16 6.37 -2.22
C PHE A 97 -2.65 6.15 -2.42
N ASN A 98 -2.05 6.88 -3.36
CA ASN A 98 -0.65 6.71 -3.70
C ASN A 98 0.30 7.13 -2.57
N THR A 99 -0.06 8.17 -1.80
CA THR A 99 0.73 8.59 -0.64
C THR A 99 0.69 7.53 0.46
N ALA A 100 -0.48 6.94 0.74
CA ALA A 100 -0.62 5.89 1.74
C ALA A 100 0.27 4.68 1.42
N ILE A 101 0.26 4.24 0.16
CA ILE A 101 1.11 3.13 -0.30
C ILE A 101 2.60 3.51 -0.21
N ASN A 102 2.98 4.71 -0.65
CA ASN A 102 4.37 5.13 -0.63
C ASN A 102 4.93 5.26 0.80
N LEU A 103 4.10 5.70 1.75
CA LEU A 103 4.44 5.72 3.18
C LEU A 103 4.56 4.31 3.75
N LEU A 104 3.71 3.38 3.33
CA LEU A 104 3.80 1.97 3.71
C LEU A 104 5.12 1.36 3.20
N ASP A 105 5.42 1.55 1.92
CA ASP A 105 6.64 1.05 1.31
C ASP A 105 7.91 1.64 1.95
N GLY A 106 7.83 2.90 2.41
CA GLY A 106 8.93 3.59 3.09
C GLY A 106 9.01 3.33 4.60
N PHE A 107 8.12 2.54 5.19
CA PHE A 107 8.17 2.24 6.61
C PHE A 107 9.35 1.32 6.95
N LYS A 108 10.17 1.70 7.94
CA LYS A 108 11.44 1.05 8.33
C LYS A 108 12.57 1.23 7.30
N HIS A 109 12.36 0.86 6.08
CA HIS A 109 13.20 1.09 4.91
C HIS A 109 12.31 0.97 3.66
N TYR A 110 12.74 1.54 2.54
CA TYR A 110 11.94 1.42 1.33
C TYR A 110 11.96 -0.01 0.80
N SER A 111 10.78 -0.58 0.59
CA SER A 111 10.63 -1.95 0.11
C SER A 111 9.77 -1.99 -1.15
N TYR A 112 10.30 -2.64 -2.19
CA TYR A 112 9.53 -2.98 -3.39
C TYR A 112 8.77 -4.31 -3.24
N ASP A 113 9.04 -5.05 -2.17
CA ASP A 113 8.49 -6.39 -1.90
C ASP A 113 7.30 -6.37 -0.94
N THR A 114 6.77 -5.19 -0.63
CA THR A 114 5.52 -5.08 0.14
C THR A 114 4.42 -5.83 -0.61
N PRO A 115 3.70 -6.74 0.06
CA PRO A 115 2.65 -7.52 -0.59
C PRO A 115 1.60 -6.63 -1.27
N CYS A 116 1.26 -6.95 -2.52
CA CYS A 116 0.29 -6.16 -3.29
C CYS A 116 -1.05 -6.00 -2.56
N TRP A 117 -1.54 -7.07 -1.92
CA TRP A 117 -2.80 -7.02 -1.18
C TRP A 117 -2.77 -6.03 -0.01
N LEU A 118 -1.62 -5.88 0.65
CA LEU A 118 -1.46 -4.96 1.77
C LEU A 118 -1.41 -3.51 1.29
N ARG A 119 -0.72 -3.27 0.16
CA ARG A 119 -0.70 -1.96 -0.50
C ARG A 119 -2.10 -1.52 -0.90
N GLU A 120 -2.80 -2.36 -1.67
CA GLU A 120 -4.17 -2.09 -2.13
C GLU A 120 -5.12 -1.89 -0.95
N GLY A 121 -5.04 -2.77 0.05
CA GLY A 121 -5.86 -2.68 1.23
C GLY A 121 -5.70 -1.35 1.97
N LEU A 122 -4.46 -0.90 2.21
CA LEU A 122 -4.21 0.37 2.88
C LEU A 122 -4.56 1.58 2.00
N GLY A 123 -4.19 1.55 0.73
CA GLY A 123 -4.50 2.62 -0.20
C GLY A 123 -6.01 2.89 -0.28
N HIS A 124 -6.79 1.84 -0.52
CA HIS A 124 -8.25 1.93 -0.56
C HIS A 124 -8.86 2.28 0.80
N PHE A 125 -8.32 1.75 1.90
CA PHE A 125 -8.80 2.12 3.22
C PHE A 125 -8.66 3.63 3.45
N MET A 126 -7.48 4.20 3.19
CA MET A 126 -7.22 5.62 3.43
C MET A 126 -8.01 6.56 2.52
N GLU A 127 -8.13 6.25 1.22
CA GLU A 127 -8.91 7.09 0.31
C GLU A 127 -10.41 7.05 0.64
N ARG A 128 -10.94 5.90 1.02
CA ARG A 128 -12.37 5.71 1.29
C ARG A 128 -12.81 6.20 2.67
N GLU A 129 -11.91 6.28 3.65
CA GLU A 129 -12.16 7.00 4.92
C GLU A 129 -12.40 8.50 4.68
N ILE A 130 -11.83 9.07 3.62
CA ILE A 130 -12.05 10.46 3.24
C ILE A 130 -13.35 10.61 2.45
N ASN A 131 -13.54 9.77 1.45
CA ASN A 131 -14.74 9.74 0.63
C ASN A 131 -15.00 8.32 0.09
N PRO A 132 -16.11 7.67 0.47
CA PRO A 132 -16.43 6.32 0.04
C PRO A 132 -16.62 6.17 -1.48
N ARG A 133 -16.65 7.26 -2.24
CA ARG A 133 -16.67 7.26 -3.71
C ARG A 133 -15.28 7.22 -4.33
N PHE A 134 -14.23 7.40 -3.56
CA PHE A 134 -12.88 7.30 -4.09
C PHE A 134 -12.54 5.85 -4.39
N ASN A 135 -12.04 5.61 -5.59
CA ASN A 135 -11.65 4.30 -6.10
C ASN A 135 -10.50 4.50 -7.07
N THR A 136 -9.29 4.46 -6.56
CA THR A 136 -8.07 4.53 -7.36
C THR A 136 -7.66 3.14 -7.79
N PHE A 137 -7.47 2.94 -9.09
CA PHE A 137 -6.94 1.72 -9.67
C PHE A 137 -5.76 2.08 -10.56
N ASP A 138 -4.64 1.41 -10.39
CA ASP A 138 -3.49 1.57 -11.27
C ASP A 138 -3.74 0.86 -12.61
N ALA A 139 -3.27 1.44 -13.72
CA ALA A 139 -3.51 0.94 -15.07
C ALA A 139 -2.94 -0.45 -15.38
N SER A 140 -2.20 -1.05 -14.44
CA SER A 140 -1.63 -2.41 -14.55
C SER A 140 -2.45 -3.49 -13.83
N GLU A 141 -3.57 -3.10 -13.22
CA GLU A 141 -4.43 -4.01 -12.48
C GLU A 141 -5.36 -4.75 -13.45
N GLY A 142 -5.14 -6.04 -13.58
CA GLY A 142 -5.83 -7.05 -14.34
C GLY A 142 -7.15 -6.70 -15.04
N SER A 143 -8.22 -7.34 -14.62
CA SER A 143 -9.56 -7.21 -15.26
C SER A 143 -10.42 -6.07 -14.72
N VAL A 144 -9.83 -5.09 -14.06
CA VAL A 144 -10.55 -3.88 -13.58
C VAL A 144 -10.96 -2.93 -14.74
N GLY A 145 -11.03 -3.45 -15.96
CA GLY A 145 -11.33 -2.69 -17.17
C GLY A 145 -12.77 -2.16 -17.30
N VAL A 146 -13.65 -2.47 -16.36
CA VAL A 146 -14.94 -1.81 -16.20
C VAL A 146 -14.95 -1.22 -14.80
N ARG A 147 -14.60 0.05 -14.70
CA ARG A 147 -14.64 0.82 -13.46
C ARG A 147 -16.06 0.91 -12.95
N VAL A 148 -16.46 -0.09 -12.19
CA VAL A 148 -17.74 -0.07 -11.48
C VAL A 148 -17.52 0.78 -10.25
N ASN A 149 -17.88 2.05 -10.36
CA ASN A 149 -17.83 3.00 -9.24
C ASN A 149 -18.95 2.68 -8.25
N LYS A 150 -18.73 1.70 -7.38
CA LYS A 150 -19.65 1.33 -6.32
C LYS A 150 -19.26 2.02 -5.03
N GLU A 151 -20.17 2.81 -4.49
CA GLU A 151 -19.96 3.51 -3.22
C GLU A 151 -19.91 2.55 -2.04
N ASN A 152 -20.77 1.55 -2.04
CA ASN A 152 -20.92 0.62 -0.90
C ASN A 152 -20.14 -0.68 -1.10
N TRP A 153 -18.89 -0.66 -0.73
CA TRP A 153 -18.04 -1.85 -0.78
C TRP A 153 -18.34 -2.87 0.32
N ASP A 154 -18.95 -2.44 1.42
CA ASP A 154 -19.41 -3.38 2.46
C ASP A 154 -20.48 -4.33 1.89
N ASP A 155 -21.42 -3.82 1.08
CA ASP A 155 -22.44 -4.66 0.44
C ASP A 155 -21.83 -5.62 -0.60
N GLU A 156 -20.84 -5.16 -1.37
CA GLU A 156 -20.13 -6.02 -2.31
C GLU A 156 -19.41 -7.17 -1.59
N VAL A 157 -18.75 -6.87 -0.47
CA VAL A 157 -18.09 -7.89 0.37
C VAL A 157 -19.10 -8.89 0.92
N LYS A 158 -20.25 -8.43 1.44
CA LYS A 158 -21.32 -9.31 1.92
C LYS A 158 -21.85 -10.23 0.83
N GLN A 159 -22.09 -9.68 -0.37
CA GLN A 159 -22.54 -10.48 -1.51
C GLN A 159 -21.52 -11.53 -1.92
N LEU A 160 -20.22 -11.18 -1.94
CA LEU A 160 -19.14 -12.12 -2.26
C LEU A 160 -19.05 -13.23 -1.20
N ILE A 161 -19.19 -12.90 0.08
CA ILE A 161 -19.20 -13.89 1.17
C ILE A 161 -20.40 -14.83 1.01
N ALA A 162 -21.61 -14.30 0.83
CA ALA A 162 -22.83 -15.07 0.68
C ALA A 162 -22.77 -15.99 -0.55
N ALA A 163 -22.14 -15.57 -1.63
CA ALA A 163 -21.94 -16.35 -2.84
C ALA A 163 -20.77 -17.35 -2.76
N GLY A 164 -20.01 -17.39 -1.67
CA GLY A 164 -18.81 -18.21 -1.53
C GLY A 164 -17.65 -17.78 -2.45
N LYS A 165 -17.67 -16.54 -2.96
CA LYS A 165 -16.71 -15.99 -3.92
C LYS A 165 -15.72 -15.00 -3.30
N ALA A 166 -15.87 -14.67 -2.03
CA ALA A 166 -14.92 -13.79 -1.35
C ALA A 166 -13.54 -14.48 -1.28
N PRO A 167 -12.46 -13.80 -1.69
CA PRO A 167 -11.12 -14.37 -1.63
C PRO A 167 -10.77 -14.80 -0.19
N ARG A 168 -9.90 -15.79 -0.09
CA ARG A 168 -9.30 -16.19 1.19
C ARG A 168 -7.99 -15.46 1.42
N VAL A 169 -7.58 -15.31 2.66
CA VAL A 169 -6.26 -14.74 3.02
C VAL A 169 -5.14 -15.47 2.27
N ALA A 170 -5.19 -16.81 2.19
CA ALA A 170 -4.19 -17.59 1.47
C ALA A 170 -4.12 -17.25 -0.04
N GLU A 171 -5.24 -16.89 -0.65
CA GLU A 171 -5.29 -16.43 -2.05
C GLU A 171 -4.64 -15.06 -2.17
N LEU A 172 -5.07 -14.10 -1.35
CA LEU A 172 -4.55 -12.72 -1.39
C LEU A 172 -3.05 -12.64 -1.10
N THR A 173 -2.57 -13.35 -0.09
CA THR A 173 -1.14 -13.39 0.25
C THR A 173 -0.30 -14.08 -0.81
N GLY A 174 -0.90 -14.88 -1.68
CA GLY A 174 -0.27 -15.56 -2.81
C GLY A 174 -0.14 -14.71 -4.07
N LEU A 175 -0.89 -13.59 -4.19
CA LEU A 175 -0.83 -12.71 -5.36
C LEU A 175 0.56 -12.04 -5.43
N LYS A 176 1.20 -12.15 -6.59
CA LYS A 176 2.57 -11.65 -6.80
C LYS A 176 2.62 -10.38 -7.63
N ALA A 177 1.58 -10.11 -8.41
CA ALA A 177 1.53 -8.99 -9.32
C ALA A 177 0.13 -8.36 -9.38
N TYR A 178 0.09 -7.07 -9.61
CA TYR A 178 -1.17 -6.33 -9.79
C TYR A 178 -2.03 -6.84 -10.94
N ALA A 179 -1.40 -7.41 -11.98
CA ALA A 179 -2.12 -8.02 -13.11
C ALA A 179 -3.01 -9.22 -12.71
N GLU A 180 -2.79 -9.79 -11.53
CA GLU A 180 -3.59 -10.89 -10.99
C GLU A 180 -4.84 -10.42 -10.23
N PHE A 181 -4.94 -9.10 -9.96
CA PHE A 181 -6.05 -8.54 -9.21
C PHE A 181 -7.33 -8.47 -10.06
N GLU A 182 -8.42 -8.84 -9.42
CA GLU A 182 -9.80 -8.66 -9.85
C GLU A 182 -10.53 -7.78 -8.85
N MET A 183 -11.69 -7.22 -9.21
CA MET A 183 -12.48 -6.37 -8.29
C MET A 183 -12.76 -7.02 -6.94
N ARG A 184 -12.99 -8.34 -6.92
CA ARG A 184 -13.22 -9.06 -5.66
C ARG A 184 -12.00 -9.04 -4.72
N HIS A 185 -10.79 -8.95 -5.27
CA HIS A 185 -9.56 -8.82 -4.48
C HIS A 185 -9.48 -7.42 -3.86
N HIS A 186 -9.78 -6.35 -4.60
CA HIS A 186 -9.79 -4.98 -4.05
C HIS A 186 -10.80 -4.83 -2.91
N TYR A 187 -12.04 -5.33 -3.08
CA TYR A 187 -13.04 -5.33 -2.03
C TYR A 187 -12.57 -6.08 -0.78
N ALA A 188 -11.97 -7.26 -0.96
CA ALA A 188 -11.49 -8.08 0.14
C ALA A 188 -10.28 -7.44 0.84
N CYS A 189 -9.29 -6.92 0.09
CA CYS A 189 -8.12 -6.25 0.65
C CYS A 189 -8.51 -5.03 1.49
N TRP A 190 -9.39 -4.19 0.96
CA TRP A 190 -9.95 -3.05 1.69
C TRP A 190 -10.67 -3.49 2.97
N SER A 191 -11.59 -4.44 2.86
CA SER A 191 -12.39 -4.89 4.01
C SER A 191 -11.55 -5.59 5.08
N MET A 192 -10.56 -6.39 4.69
CA MET A 192 -9.62 -7.02 5.62
C MET A 192 -8.75 -5.98 6.33
N THR A 193 -8.29 -4.94 5.61
CA THR A 193 -7.54 -3.84 6.23
C THR A 193 -8.41 -3.07 7.22
N LYS A 194 -9.65 -2.75 6.84
CA LYS A 194 -10.67 -2.14 7.73
C LYS A 194 -10.90 -2.99 8.98
N PHE A 195 -11.06 -4.31 8.81
CA PHE A 195 -11.21 -5.25 9.93
C PHE A 195 -10.00 -5.23 10.87
N MET A 196 -8.79 -5.37 10.33
CA MET A 196 -7.56 -5.37 11.13
C MET A 196 -7.38 -4.08 11.93
N ILE A 197 -7.61 -2.93 11.29
CA ILE A 197 -7.46 -1.63 11.94
C ILE A 197 -8.55 -1.41 12.98
N ALA A 198 -9.80 -1.77 12.69
CA ALA A 198 -10.92 -1.58 13.60
C ALA A 198 -10.86 -2.49 14.84
N THR A 199 -10.35 -3.72 14.70
CA THR A 199 -10.38 -4.72 15.78
C THR A 199 -9.06 -4.88 16.51
N ASN A 200 -7.92 -4.69 15.83
CA ASN A 200 -6.58 -4.84 16.40
C ASN A 200 -5.55 -3.97 15.65
N PRO A 201 -5.56 -2.64 15.84
CA PRO A 201 -4.60 -1.75 15.18
C PRO A 201 -3.14 -2.05 15.56
N GLN A 202 -2.89 -2.57 16.77
CA GLN A 202 -1.56 -2.99 17.20
C GLN A 202 -1.10 -4.23 16.44
N GLY A 203 -2.02 -5.15 16.14
CA GLY A 203 -1.75 -6.32 15.29
C GLY A 203 -1.41 -5.91 13.87
N TYR A 204 -2.12 -4.92 13.31
CA TYR A 204 -1.81 -4.36 12.00
C TYR A 204 -0.41 -3.73 11.95
N ALA A 205 -0.07 -2.90 12.95
CA ALA A 205 1.25 -2.28 13.08
C ALA A 205 2.36 -3.33 13.26
N CYS A 206 2.12 -4.35 14.11
CA CYS A 206 3.03 -5.48 14.29
C CYS A 206 3.30 -6.20 12.95
N MET A 207 2.26 -6.53 12.19
CA MET A 207 2.40 -7.19 10.88
C MET A 207 3.20 -6.33 9.91
N THR A 208 2.89 -5.04 9.82
CA THR A 208 3.64 -4.10 8.98
C THR A 208 5.12 -4.06 9.38
N ALA A 209 5.42 -3.99 10.68
CA ALA A 209 6.80 -3.99 11.18
C ALA A 209 7.54 -5.30 10.87
N MET A 210 6.87 -6.44 10.94
CA MET A 210 7.46 -7.74 10.58
C MET A 210 7.78 -7.82 9.08
N LEU A 211 6.91 -7.32 8.23
CA LEU A 211 7.12 -7.35 6.79
C LEU A 211 8.23 -6.39 6.34
N HIS A 212 8.32 -5.20 6.93
CA HIS A 212 9.27 -4.16 6.55
C HIS A 212 10.57 -4.14 7.38
N GLY A 213 10.63 -4.85 8.49
CA GLY A 213 11.82 -4.90 9.36
C GLY A 213 12.89 -5.92 8.98
N ARG A 214 12.69 -6.64 7.88
CA ARG A 214 13.53 -7.78 7.50
C ARG A 214 14.80 -7.34 6.80
N LYS A 215 15.94 -7.85 7.28
CA LYS A 215 17.25 -7.58 6.71
C LYS A 215 18.07 -8.85 6.66
N ARG A 216 18.91 -8.96 5.65
CA ARG A 216 19.98 -9.96 5.54
C ARG A 216 21.15 -9.58 6.46
N GLU A 217 22.10 -10.48 6.60
CA GLU A 217 23.29 -10.25 7.42
C GLU A 217 24.12 -9.04 6.95
N ASP A 218 24.10 -8.74 5.66
CA ASP A 218 24.76 -7.57 5.05
C ASP A 218 23.97 -6.25 5.22
N GLY A 219 22.81 -6.28 5.91
CA GLY A 219 21.95 -5.13 6.16
C GLY A 219 21.02 -4.78 4.99
N THR A 220 21.06 -5.51 3.88
CA THR A 220 20.13 -5.28 2.77
C THR A 220 18.73 -5.80 3.09
N PRO A 221 17.66 -5.23 2.51
CA PRO A 221 16.30 -5.75 2.66
C PRO A 221 16.21 -7.22 2.26
N ASP A 222 15.50 -8.01 3.06
CA ASP A 222 15.25 -9.42 2.78
C ASP A 222 13.84 -9.62 2.24
N SER A 223 13.73 -10.00 0.97
CA SER A 223 12.48 -10.32 0.28
C SER A 223 12.20 -11.83 0.20
N GLU A 224 13.10 -12.67 0.71
CA GLU A 224 12.95 -14.12 0.63
C GLU A 224 11.85 -14.64 1.57
N ASN A 225 11.24 -15.74 1.18
CA ASN A 225 10.22 -16.44 1.99
C ASN A 225 9.02 -15.56 2.44
N LEU A 226 8.66 -14.56 1.64
CA LEU A 226 7.61 -13.59 1.98
C LEU A 226 6.28 -14.25 2.37
N LEU A 227 5.89 -15.37 1.73
CA LEU A 227 4.68 -16.12 2.08
C LEU A 227 4.71 -16.67 3.51
N ASP A 228 5.84 -17.23 3.93
CA ASP A 228 5.99 -17.78 5.27
C ASP A 228 6.04 -16.67 6.32
N VAL A 229 6.68 -15.54 5.99
CA VAL A 229 6.69 -14.35 6.85
C VAL A 229 5.29 -13.78 7.03
N GLN A 230 4.50 -13.67 5.96
CA GLN A 230 3.09 -13.26 6.06
C GLN A 230 2.30 -14.22 6.97
N ARG A 231 2.46 -15.54 6.79
CA ARG A 231 1.79 -16.54 7.63
C ARG A 231 2.19 -16.40 9.09
N ALA A 232 3.48 -16.21 9.36
CA ALA A 232 4.00 -15.97 10.70
C ALA A 232 3.43 -14.70 11.31
N ALA A 233 3.32 -13.61 10.53
CA ALA A 233 2.76 -12.34 10.98
C ALA A 233 1.30 -12.46 11.41
N PHE A 234 0.46 -13.21 10.68
CA PHE A 234 -0.91 -13.48 11.12
C PHE A 234 -0.95 -14.21 12.46
N THR A 235 -0.10 -15.22 12.64
CA THR A 235 -0.03 -15.96 13.89
C THR A 235 0.51 -15.12 15.04
N GLN A 236 1.58 -14.37 14.84
CA GLN A 236 2.24 -13.63 15.91
C GLN A 236 1.50 -12.33 16.28
N CYS A 237 0.97 -11.61 15.29
CA CYS A 237 0.38 -10.29 15.50
C CYS A 237 -1.13 -10.34 15.78
N PHE A 238 -1.82 -11.36 15.25
CA PHE A 238 -3.27 -11.52 15.45
C PHE A 238 -3.63 -12.75 16.28
N GLY A 239 -2.69 -13.66 16.58
CA GLY A 239 -2.97 -14.92 17.25
C GLY A 239 -3.80 -15.90 16.42
N MET A 240 -3.83 -15.74 15.11
CA MET A 240 -4.72 -16.47 14.19
C MET A 240 -3.95 -17.13 13.05
N SER A 241 -4.33 -18.35 12.72
CA SER A 241 -4.01 -18.94 11.41
C SER A 241 -4.83 -18.29 10.30
N TYR A 242 -4.46 -18.47 9.03
CA TYR A 242 -5.22 -17.96 7.90
C TYR A 242 -6.70 -18.39 7.92
N PRO A 243 -7.07 -19.66 8.15
CA PRO A 243 -8.47 -20.06 8.26
C PRO A 243 -9.23 -19.37 9.41
N GLN A 244 -8.60 -19.20 10.57
CA GLN A 244 -9.21 -18.52 11.71
C GLN A 244 -9.42 -17.03 11.41
N PHE A 245 -8.46 -16.38 10.74
CA PHE A 245 -8.61 -14.99 10.32
C PHE A 245 -9.72 -14.85 9.27
N ASP A 246 -9.78 -15.73 8.28
CA ASP A 246 -10.86 -15.76 7.29
C ASP A 246 -12.24 -15.85 7.94
N GLU A 247 -12.39 -16.71 8.93
CA GLU A 247 -13.64 -16.89 9.66
C GLU A 247 -14.01 -15.63 10.47
N ALA A 248 -13.04 -15.08 11.22
CA ALA A 248 -13.25 -13.87 12.01
C ALA A 248 -13.59 -12.66 11.14
N TRP A 249 -12.84 -12.45 10.05
CA TRP A 249 -13.10 -11.36 9.11
C TRP A 249 -14.48 -11.48 8.46
N ARG A 250 -14.87 -12.66 7.97
CA ARG A 250 -16.17 -12.87 7.34
C ARG A 250 -17.31 -12.62 8.30
N ALA A 251 -17.20 -13.11 9.52
CA ALA A 251 -18.20 -12.87 10.58
C ALA A 251 -18.33 -11.36 10.86
N TRP A 252 -17.21 -10.67 10.99
CA TRP A 252 -17.18 -9.22 11.20
C TRP A 252 -17.78 -8.45 10.01
N ALA A 253 -17.39 -8.79 8.78
CA ALA A 253 -17.85 -8.10 7.58
C ALA A 253 -19.37 -8.24 7.36
N ILE A 254 -19.95 -9.39 7.70
CA ILE A 254 -21.41 -9.59 7.62
C ILE A 254 -22.15 -8.72 8.65
N ALA A 255 -21.53 -8.45 9.80
CA ALA A 255 -22.14 -7.66 10.87
C ALA A 255 -22.08 -6.14 10.66
N GLN A 256 -21.30 -5.63 9.66
CA GLN A 256 -21.25 -4.20 9.32
C GLN A 256 -22.52 -3.79 8.59
#